data_b8f5f0fe1031c7cd65a237412589c4f9
#
_entry.id   b8f5f0fe1031c7cd65a237412589c4f9
#
_cell.length_a   1.000
_cell.length_b   1.000
_cell.length_c   1.000
_cell.angle_alpha   90.00
_cell.angle_beta   90.00
_cell.angle_gamma   90.00
#
_symmetry.space_group_name_H-M   'P 1'
#
loop_
_entity.id
_entity.type
_entity.pdbx_description
1 polymer ?
#
loop_
_entity_poly.entity_id
_entity_poly.type
_entity_poly.pdbx_seq_one_letter_code
_entity_poly.pdbx_strand_id
1 'polypeptide(L)'
;LHSGFKSVSQYAVWCGGFALMLSAIMVTLDVIARKLFSVTMSGSDEISGYVFAASTTWAYSYCLLHRANVRIDALYNVLSPRAKAVLDFIGIGLLTFYIYLLTFKAIFVFTETIEYNATAQTTLATPLWIPQIFWLGGLVFFFVTLVFLIIYALVAFVRNDLTTVALTIGVRDVAQEMQDETRGTGVLIADSASDRGEH
;
A
#
# COMPACT_ATOMS: atom_id res chain seq x y z
N LEU A 1 -12.09 -15.48 3.07
CA LEU A 1 -10.78 -15.14 2.46
C LEU A 1 -10.61 -13.64 2.29
N HIS A 2 -11.57 -12.92 1.70
CA HIS A 2 -11.51 -11.47 1.49
C HIS A 2 -11.36 -10.67 2.82
N SER A 3 -12.02 -11.10 3.89
CA SER A 3 -11.89 -10.46 5.21
C SER A 3 -10.49 -10.65 5.82
N GLY A 4 -9.86 -11.82 5.64
CA GLY A 4 -8.52 -12.08 6.14
C GLY A 4 -7.45 -11.20 5.50
N PHE A 5 -7.48 -11.04 4.16
CA PHE A 5 -6.57 -10.14 3.45
C PHE A 5 -6.74 -8.68 3.89
N LYS A 6 -7.98 -8.22 4.10
CA LYS A 6 -8.25 -6.87 4.61
C LYS A 6 -7.68 -6.67 6.01
N SER A 7 -7.88 -7.61 6.93
CA SER A 7 -7.36 -7.49 8.29
C SER A 7 -5.83 -7.46 8.31
N VAL A 8 -5.17 -8.38 7.58
CA VAL A 8 -3.70 -8.41 7.51
C VAL A 8 -3.14 -7.12 6.93
N SER A 9 -3.71 -6.62 5.82
CA SER A 9 -3.26 -5.37 5.21
C SER A 9 -3.49 -4.17 6.11
N GLN A 10 -4.59 -4.13 6.86
CA GLN A 10 -4.89 -3.07 7.82
C GLN A 10 -3.89 -3.04 8.97
N TYR A 11 -3.59 -4.19 9.60
CA TYR A 11 -2.56 -4.25 10.63
C TYR A 11 -1.19 -3.86 10.11
N ALA A 12 -0.83 -4.31 8.90
CA ALA A 12 0.43 -3.95 8.26
C ALA A 12 0.57 -2.43 8.07
N VAL A 13 -0.50 -1.76 7.62
CA VAL A 13 -0.50 -0.28 7.46
C VAL A 13 -0.40 0.44 8.80
N TRP A 14 -1.10 -0.03 9.85
CA TRP A 14 -0.98 0.56 11.18
C TRP A 14 0.43 0.43 11.75
N CYS A 15 1.01 -0.78 11.68
CA CYS A 15 2.40 -1.02 12.11
C CYS A 15 3.40 -0.20 11.28
N GLY A 16 3.24 -0.20 9.95
CA GLY A 16 4.08 0.57 9.03
C GLY A 16 3.99 2.07 9.25
N GLY A 17 2.77 2.60 9.43
CA GLY A 17 2.54 4.02 9.73
C GLY A 17 3.15 4.45 11.06
N PHE A 18 3.01 3.61 12.10
CA PHE A 18 3.65 3.86 13.39
C PHE A 18 5.17 3.85 13.29
N ALA A 19 5.74 2.88 12.58
CA ALA A 19 7.18 2.80 12.35
C ALA A 19 7.71 4.01 11.56
N LEU A 20 6.96 4.49 10.55
CA LEU A 20 7.28 5.70 9.80
C LEU A 20 7.26 6.94 10.68
N MET A 21 6.28 7.06 11.57
CA MET A 21 6.20 8.17 12.52
C MET A 21 7.40 8.19 13.47
N LEU A 22 7.78 7.03 14.02
CA LEU A 22 8.98 6.91 14.87
C LEU A 22 10.24 7.25 14.09
N SER A 23 10.35 6.79 12.84
CA SER A 23 11.47 7.09 11.95
C SER A 23 11.57 8.60 11.67
N ALA A 24 10.45 9.28 11.41
CA ALA A 24 10.43 10.73 11.20
C ALA A 24 10.87 11.50 12.46
N ILE A 25 10.44 11.08 13.65
CA ILE A 25 10.88 11.65 14.93
C ILE A 25 12.38 11.44 15.11
N MET A 26 12.88 10.23 14.84
CA MET A 26 14.31 9.90 14.97
C MET A 26 15.17 10.78 14.06
N VAL A 27 14.81 10.92 12.78
CA VAL A 27 15.54 11.79 11.83
C VAL A 27 15.45 13.25 12.25
N THR A 28 14.31 13.71 12.75
CA THR A 28 14.14 15.08 13.24
C THR A 28 15.08 15.36 14.44
N LEU A 29 15.13 14.43 15.39
CA LEU A 29 16.03 14.55 16.55
C LEU A 29 17.50 14.52 16.12
N ASP A 30 17.89 13.69 15.15
CA ASP A 30 19.26 13.68 14.61
C ASP A 30 19.63 15.03 13.97
N VAL A 31 18.74 15.61 13.17
CA VAL A 31 18.97 16.92 12.55
C VAL A 31 19.12 18.02 13.62
N ILE A 32 18.29 18.00 14.65
CA ILE A 32 18.38 18.96 15.77
C ILE A 32 19.68 18.77 16.54
N ALA A 33 20.03 17.53 16.88
CA ALA A 33 21.27 17.22 17.61
C ALA A 33 22.51 17.64 16.82
N ARG A 34 22.50 17.38 15.53
CA ARG A 34 23.58 17.81 14.60
C ARG A 34 23.72 19.32 14.56
N LYS A 35 22.60 20.04 14.55
CA LYS A 35 22.60 21.51 14.47
C LYS A 35 23.02 22.19 15.77
N LEU A 36 22.57 21.67 16.93
CA LEU A 36 22.79 22.31 18.23
C LEU A 36 24.06 21.81 18.93
N PHE A 37 24.37 20.53 18.80
CA PHE A 37 25.44 19.87 19.57
C PHE A 37 26.58 19.38 18.68
N SER A 38 26.50 19.51 17.34
CA SER A 38 27.45 18.96 16.37
C SER A 38 27.65 17.43 16.54
N VAL A 39 26.64 16.74 17.08
CA VAL A 39 26.61 15.29 17.27
C VAL A 39 25.64 14.69 16.25
N THR A 40 26.08 13.67 15.54
CA THR A 40 25.28 12.96 14.55
C THR A 40 24.99 11.55 15.02
N MET A 41 23.71 11.13 14.93
CA MET A 41 23.31 9.74 15.07
C MET A 41 23.65 9.01 13.75
N SER A 42 24.79 8.32 13.75
CA SER A 42 25.23 7.57 12.57
C SER A 42 24.19 6.51 12.21
N GLY A 43 23.63 6.58 10.96
CA GLY A 43 22.71 5.59 10.45
C GLY A 43 21.20 5.93 10.56
N SER A 44 20.84 7.11 11.05
CA SER A 44 19.43 7.54 11.07
C SER A 44 18.79 7.53 9.67
N ASP A 45 19.52 7.99 8.65
CA ASP A 45 19.08 8.00 7.26
C ASP A 45 18.91 6.58 6.71
N GLU A 46 19.81 5.67 7.07
CA GLU A 46 19.76 4.26 6.66
C GLU A 46 18.52 3.55 7.24
N ILE A 47 18.32 3.66 8.54
CA ILE A 47 17.17 3.04 9.23
C ILE A 47 15.85 3.61 8.68
N SER A 48 15.78 4.93 8.46
CA SER A 48 14.58 5.56 7.90
C SER A 48 14.27 5.05 6.50
N GLY A 49 15.28 4.84 5.64
CA GLY A 49 15.12 4.24 4.32
C GLY A 49 14.58 2.81 4.37
N TYR A 50 15.06 1.99 5.29
CA TYR A 50 14.59 0.62 5.47
C TYR A 50 13.15 0.56 5.96
N VAL A 51 12.80 1.38 6.94
CA VAL A 51 11.42 1.51 7.45
C VAL A 51 10.49 1.99 6.36
N PHE A 52 10.90 2.99 5.58
CA PHE A 52 10.11 3.51 4.46
C PHE A 52 9.85 2.43 3.40
N ALA A 53 10.89 1.71 2.97
CA ALA A 53 10.77 0.66 1.95
C ALA A 53 9.82 -0.48 2.41
N ALA A 54 10.00 -0.96 3.64
CA ALA A 54 9.14 -2.00 4.20
C ALA A 54 7.69 -1.51 4.33
N SER A 55 7.46 -0.38 4.97
CA SER A 55 6.11 0.15 5.20
C SER A 55 5.34 0.40 3.90
N THR A 56 6.01 0.93 2.88
CA THR A 56 5.42 1.24 1.57
C THR A 56 4.97 -0.02 0.85
N THR A 57 5.81 -1.07 0.82
CA THR A 57 5.46 -2.32 0.12
C THR A 57 4.28 -3.05 0.76
N TRP A 58 4.17 -3.04 2.07
CA TRP A 58 3.01 -3.59 2.78
C TRP A 58 1.75 -2.74 2.60
N ALA A 59 1.88 -1.42 2.51
CA ALA A 59 0.77 -0.50 2.27
C ALA A 59 0.14 -0.65 0.87
N TYR A 60 0.90 -1.09 -0.14
CA TYR A 60 0.35 -1.30 -1.50
C TYR A 60 -0.84 -2.25 -1.53
N SER A 61 -0.80 -3.33 -0.77
CA SER A 61 -1.92 -4.28 -0.68
C SER A 61 -3.17 -3.64 -0.07
N TYR A 62 -3.00 -2.78 0.93
CA TYR A 62 -4.10 -2.03 1.53
C TYR A 62 -4.70 -1.04 0.53
N CYS A 63 -3.88 -0.24 -0.15
CA CYS A 63 -4.32 0.71 -1.18
C CYS A 63 -5.10 0.01 -2.29
N LEU A 64 -4.63 -1.16 -2.74
CA LEU A 64 -5.30 -1.95 -3.77
C LEU A 64 -6.67 -2.45 -3.30
N LEU A 65 -6.76 -3.02 -2.09
CA LEU A 65 -8.00 -3.56 -1.53
C LEU A 65 -9.05 -2.48 -1.23
N HIS A 66 -8.60 -1.25 -0.95
CA HIS A 66 -9.47 -0.10 -0.71
C HIS A 66 -9.68 0.76 -1.96
N ARG A 67 -9.17 0.33 -3.12
CA ARG A 67 -9.27 1.03 -4.40
C ARG A 67 -8.79 2.49 -4.32
N ALA A 68 -7.81 2.77 -3.49
CA ALA A 68 -7.22 4.09 -3.32
C ALA A 68 -6.28 4.50 -4.47
N ASN A 69 -6.22 3.72 -5.55
CA ASN A 69 -5.41 4.02 -6.72
C ASN A 69 -6.06 5.13 -7.55
N VAL A 70 -5.35 6.23 -7.72
CA VAL A 70 -5.78 7.34 -8.58
C VAL A 70 -5.78 6.87 -10.04
N ARG A 71 -6.93 7.02 -10.71
CA ARG A 71 -7.09 6.76 -12.15
C ARG A 71 -7.66 7.99 -12.84
N ILE A 72 -7.47 8.09 -14.14
CA ILE A 72 -7.96 9.23 -14.93
C ILE A 72 -9.44 9.01 -15.25
N ASP A 73 -10.34 9.59 -14.48
CA ASP A 73 -11.80 9.41 -14.61
C ASP A 73 -12.41 10.05 -15.86
N ALA A 74 -11.75 11.05 -16.44
CA ALA A 74 -12.27 11.79 -17.58
C ALA A 74 -12.57 10.89 -18.79
N LEU A 75 -11.69 9.93 -19.09
CA LEU A 75 -11.88 8.97 -20.17
C LEU A 75 -12.90 7.88 -19.79
N TYR A 76 -12.97 7.55 -18.51
CA TYR A 76 -13.79 6.45 -17.99
C TYR A 76 -15.29 6.76 -18.10
N ASN A 77 -15.70 8.02 -17.91
CA ASN A 77 -17.12 8.43 -17.92
C ASN A 77 -17.79 8.29 -19.30
N VAL A 78 -17.02 8.28 -20.39
CA VAL A 78 -17.54 8.20 -21.77
C VAL A 78 -17.70 6.74 -22.25
N LEU A 79 -17.10 5.76 -21.54
CA LEU A 79 -17.07 4.37 -22.01
C LEU A 79 -18.30 3.56 -21.57
N SER A 80 -18.67 2.57 -22.41
CA SER A 80 -19.71 1.60 -22.07
C SER A 80 -19.26 0.67 -20.91
N PRO A 81 -20.20 0.07 -20.12
CA PRO A 81 -19.85 -0.79 -18.99
C PRO A 81 -18.92 -1.96 -19.33
N ARG A 82 -19.06 -2.53 -20.54
CA ARG A 82 -18.20 -3.62 -21.01
C ARG A 82 -16.79 -3.11 -21.34
N ALA A 83 -16.68 -1.94 -21.97
CA ALA A 83 -15.39 -1.34 -22.29
C ALA A 83 -14.64 -0.93 -21.00
N LYS A 84 -15.35 -0.44 -19.98
CA LYS A 84 -14.80 -0.18 -18.64
C LYS A 84 -14.19 -1.46 -18.05
N ALA A 85 -14.94 -2.55 -18.02
CA ALA A 85 -14.46 -3.82 -17.49
C ALA A 85 -13.20 -4.33 -18.23
N VAL A 86 -13.17 -4.25 -19.56
CA VAL A 86 -11.99 -4.65 -20.34
C VAL A 86 -10.78 -3.79 -20.00
N LEU A 87 -10.96 -2.48 -19.87
CA LEU A 87 -9.89 -1.56 -19.53
C LEU A 87 -9.35 -1.82 -18.11
N ASP A 88 -10.24 -2.16 -17.18
CA ASP A 88 -9.86 -2.54 -15.81
C ASP A 88 -9.04 -3.84 -15.80
N PHE A 89 -9.42 -4.84 -16.58
CA PHE A 89 -8.64 -6.07 -16.72
C PHE A 89 -7.26 -5.83 -17.35
N ILE A 90 -7.17 -4.96 -18.35
CA ILE A 90 -5.88 -4.57 -18.94
C ILE A 90 -5.03 -3.86 -17.88
N GLY A 91 -5.59 -2.91 -17.15
CA GLY A 91 -4.86 -2.15 -16.14
C GLY A 91 -4.32 -3.03 -14.99
N ILE A 92 -5.17 -3.89 -14.42
CA ILE A 92 -4.74 -4.79 -13.34
C ILE A 92 -3.80 -5.89 -13.85
N GLY A 93 -3.99 -6.32 -15.09
CA GLY A 93 -3.10 -7.31 -15.75
C GLY A 93 -1.69 -6.75 -15.96
N LEU A 94 -1.57 -5.53 -16.49
CA LEU A 94 -0.29 -4.85 -16.66
C LEU A 94 0.39 -4.59 -15.32
N LEU A 95 -0.36 -4.16 -14.31
CA LEU A 95 0.16 -3.98 -12.95
C LEU A 95 0.67 -5.30 -12.38
N THR A 96 -0.07 -6.38 -12.54
CA THR A 96 0.33 -7.72 -12.05
C THR A 96 1.58 -8.20 -12.77
N PHE A 97 1.68 -8.00 -14.07
CA PHE A 97 2.87 -8.36 -14.85
C PHE A 97 4.09 -7.56 -14.38
N TYR A 98 3.94 -6.26 -14.17
CA TYR A 98 5.02 -5.42 -13.64
C TYR A 98 5.48 -5.88 -12.25
N ILE A 99 4.55 -6.12 -11.33
CA ILE A 99 4.87 -6.58 -9.97
C ILE A 99 5.47 -7.98 -9.99
N TYR A 100 5.05 -8.86 -10.90
CA TYR A 100 5.70 -10.15 -11.11
C TYR A 100 7.17 -9.99 -11.46
N LEU A 101 7.49 -9.15 -12.46
CA LEU A 101 8.87 -8.90 -12.86
C LEU A 101 9.69 -8.29 -11.71
N LEU A 102 9.10 -7.34 -10.99
CA LEU A 102 9.75 -6.69 -9.86
C LEU A 102 10.04 -7.69 -8.74
N THR A 103 9.05 -8.51 -8.37
CA THR A 103 9.20 -9.53 -7.32
C THR A 103 10.22 -10.59 -7.72
N PHE A 104 10.22 -11.04 -8.98
CA PHE A 104 11.19 -11.98 -9.50
C PHE A 104 12.62 -11.43 -9.39
N LYS A 105 12.85 -10.18 -9.79
CA LYS A 105 14.15 -9.52 -9.65
C LYS A 105 14.53 -9.28 -8.18
N ALA A 106 13.58 -8.94 -7.35
CA ALA A 106 13.80 -8.76 -5.92
C ALA A 106 14.24 -10.06 -5.21
N ILE A 107 13.66 -11.21 -5.59
CA ILE A 107 14.09 -12.51 -5.09
C ILE A 107 15.54 -12.79 -5.52
N PHE A 108 15.89 -12.48 -6.77
CA PHE A 108 17.26 -12.68 -7.26
C PHE A 108 18.27 -11.83 -6.47
N VAL A 109 17.97 -10.54 -6.28
CA VAL A 109 18.82 -9.64 -5.48
C VAL A 109 18.95 -10.12 -4.03
N PHE A 110 17.85 -10.63 -3.45
CA PHE A 110 17.86 -11.18 -2.09
C PHE A 110 18.76 -12.42 -1.97
N THR A 111 18.73 -13.34 -2.95
CA THR A 111 19.59 -14.53 -2.96
C THR A 111 21.06 -14.16 -3.10
N GLU A 112 21.41 -13.22 -3.98
CA GLU A 112 22.77 -12.69 -4.10
C GLU A 112 23.25 -12.03 -2.79
N THR A 113 22.37 -11.25 -2.14
CA THR A 113 22.68 -10.61 -0.86
C THR A 113 23.08 -11.62 0.22
N ILE A 114 22.40 -12.77 0.28
CA ILE A 114 22.73 -13.85 1.22
C ILE A 114 24.03 -14.53 0.81
N GLU A 115 24.19 -14.85 -0.46
CA GLU A 115 25.37 -15.57 -0.98
C GLU A 115 26.66 -14.79 -0.72
N TYR A 116 26.65 -13.48 -0.95
CA TYR A 116 27.81 -12.61 -0.77
C TYR A 116 27.94 -12.01 0.64
N ASN A 117 27.00 -12.33 1.56
CA ASN A 117 26.93 -11.71 2.89
C ASN A 117 27.03 -10.17 2.81
N ALA A 118 26.28 -9.59 1.86
CA ALA A 118 26.38 -8.18 1.56
C ALA A 118 25.92 -7.33 2.73
N THR A 119 26.72 -6.31 3.07
CA THR A 119 26.41 -5.32 4.11
C THR A 119 26.29 -3.94 3.50
N ALA A 120 25.56 -3.05 4.18
CA ALA A 120 25.44 -1.66 3.77
C ALA A 120 26.81 -0.97 3.80
N GLN A 121 27.09 -0.13 2.80
CA GLN A 121 28.32 0.68 2.74
C GLN A 121 28.18 1.96 3.59
N THR A 122 27.74 1.79 4.82
CA THR A 122 27.47 2.86 5.79
C THR A 122 28.20 2.56 7.08
N THR A 123 28.21 3.52 7.99
CA THR A 123 28.87 3.36 9.30
C THR A 123 28.24 2.27 10.17
N LEU A 124 26.94 1.94 9.97
CA LEU A 124 26.26 0.84 10.65
C LEU A 124 26.62 -0.53 10.09
N ALA A 125 27.04 -0.60 8.80
CA ALA A 125 27.35 -1.85 8.10
C ALA A 125 26.26 -2.94 8.28
N THR A 126 24.97 -2.52 8.27
CA THR A 126 23.83 -3.40 8.51
C THR A 126 23.81 -4.53 7.46
N PRO A 127 23.63 -5.80 7.86
CA PRO A 127 23.40 -6.89 6.91
C PRO A 127 22.14 -6.63 6.07
N LEU A 128 22.30 -6.50 4.75
CA LEU A 128 21.21 -6.06 3.86
C LEU A 128 20.05 -7.06 3.78
N TRP A 129 20.26 -8.32 4.12
CA TRP A 129 19.19 -9.33 4.13
C TRP A 129 18.07 -9.02 5.15
N ILE A 130 18.40 -8.29 6.25
CA ILE A 130 17.43 -7.95 7.29
C ILE A 130 16.30 -7.04 6.74
N PRO A 131 16.61 -5.83 6.21
CA PRO A 131 15.56 -4.97 5.64
C PRO A 131 14.94 -5.56 4.37
N GLN A 132 15.71 -6.32 3.58
CA GLN A 132 15.21 -6.94 2.35
C GLN A 132 14.13 -7.99 2.60
N ILE A 133 14.18 -8.73 3.70
CA ILE A 133 13.13 -9.71 4.04
C ILE A 133 11.77 -9.03 4.23
N PHE A 134 11.72 -7.90 4.92
CA PHE A 134 10.48 -7.16 5.15
C PHE A 134 9.96 -6.53 3.85
N TRP A 135 10.86 -5.94 3.07
CA TRP A 135 10.52 -5.36 1.77
C TRP A 135 10.02 -6.41 0.77
N LEU A 136 10.74 -7.52 0.64
CA LEU A 136 10.37 -8.63 -0.24
C LEU A 136 9.06 -9.28 0.21
N GLY A 137 8.87 -9.47 1.53
CA GLY A 137 7.62 -9.98 2.09
C GLY A 137 6.41 -9.12 1.69
N GLY A 138 6.54 -7.80 1.74
CA GLY A 138 5.53 -6.85 1.28
C GLY A 138 5.23 -6.97 -0.22
N LEU A 139 6.26 -7.09 -1.06
CA LEU A 139 6.09 -7.30 -2.52
C LEU A 139 5.38 -8.62 -2.85
N VAL A 140 5.79 -9.71 -2.21
CA VAL A 140 5.14 -11.03 -2.39
C VAL A 140 3.68 -10.97 -1.94
N PHE A 141 3.40 -10.36 -0.80
CA PHE A 141 2.03 -10.19 -0.32
C PHE A 141 1.18 -9.37 -1.28
N PHE A 142 1.74 -8.29 -1.85
CA PHE A 142 1.08 -7.47 -2.85
C PHE A 142 0.81 -8.26 -4.14
N PHE A 143 1.79 -9.03 -4.62
CA PHE A 143 1.63 -9.89 -5.79
C PHE A 143 0.52 -10.94 -5.61
N VAL A 144 0.52 -11.63 -4.46
CA VAL A 144 -0.54 -12.60 -4.13
C VAL A 144 -1.92 -11.94 -4.07
N THR A 145 -2.00 -10.73 -3.50
CA THR A 145 -3.26 -9.96 -3.46
C THR A 145 -3.75 -9.60 -4.86
N LEU A 146 -2.86 -9.18 -5.77
CA LEU A 146 -3.18 -8.89 -7.17
C LEU A 146 -3.71 -10.13 -7.90
N VAL A 147 -3.01 -11.26 -7.79
CA VAL A 147 -3.43 -12.53 -8.41
C VAL A 147 -4.80 -12.96 -7.88
N PHE A 148 -5.02 -12.86 -6.57
CA PHE A 148 -6.31 -13.17 -5.96
C PHE A 148 -7.44 -12.29 -6.52
N LEU A 149 -7.22 -10.99 -6.65
CA LEU A 149 -8.22 -10.06 -7.19
C LEU A 149 -8.52 -10.33 -8.66
N ILE A 150 -7.51 -10.64 -9.48
CA ILE A 150 -7.71 -11.00 -10.89
C ILE A 150 -8.56 -12.26 -11.00
N ILE A 151 -8.25 -13.32 -10.25
CA ILE A 151 -9.00 -14.56 -10.27
C ILE A 151 -10.46 -14.31 -9.86
N TYR A 152 -10.66 -13.55 -8.79
CA TYR A 152 -12.01 -13.22 -8.31
C TYR A 152 -12.81 -12.41 -9.34
N ALA A 153 -12.18 -11.40 -9.95
CA ALA A 153 -12.80 -10.58 -10.98
C ALA A 153 -13.10 -11.39 -12.25
N LEU A 154 -12.21 -12.32 -12.63
CA LEU A 154 -12.41 -13.21 -13.79
C LEU A 154 -13.61 -14.15 -13.59
N VAL A 155 -13.75 -14.72 -12.41
CA VAL A 155 -14.90 -15.57 -12.06
C VAL A 155 -16.21 -14.76 -12.11
N ALA A 156 -16.21 -13.53 -11.61
CA ALA A 156 -17.37 -12.63 -11.68
C ALA A 156 -17.71 -12.27 -13.14
N PHE A 157 -16.70 -12.01 -13.97
CA PHE A 157 -16.87 -11.69 -15.39
C PHE A 157 -17.49 -12.87 -16.17
N VAL A 158 -17.01 -14.11 -15.96
CA VAL A 158 -17.57 -15.31 -16.57
C VAL A 158 -19.03 -15.54 -16.15
N ARG A 159 -19.39 -15.16 -14.93
CA ARG A 159 -20.78 -15.20 -14.44
C ARG A 159 -21.66 -14.04 -14.95
N ASN A 160 -21.12 -13.20 -15.83
CA ASN A 160 -21.77 -12.01 -16.38
C ASN A 160 -22.24 -10.99 -15.30
N ASP A 161 -21.61 -11.03 -14.14
CA ASP A 161 -21.83 -10.10 -13.03
C ASP A 161 -20.86 -8.92 -13.15
N LEU A 162 -21.19 -7.99 -14.06
CA LEU A 162 -20.38 -6.78 -14.29
C LEU A 162 -20.36 -5.86 -13.07
N THR A 163 -21.37 -5.94 -12.19
CA THR A 163 -21.42 -5.15 -10.96
C THR A 163 -20.34 -5.59 -9.99
N THR A 164 -20.17 -6.90 -9.78
CA THR A 164 -19.13 -7.44 -8.94
C THR A 164 -17.74 -7.17 -9.53
N VAL A 165 -17.57 -7.22 -10.84
CA VAL A 165 -16.30 -6.83 -11.50
C VAL A 165 -15.99 -5.35 -11.19
N ALA A 166 -16.93 -4.45 -11.43
CA ALA A 166 -16.76 -3.02 -11.14
C ALA A 166 -16.51 -2.77 -9.65
N LEU A 167 -17.15 -3.53 -8.76
CA LEU A 167 -16.93 -3.45 -7.32
C LEU A 167 -15.59 -4.04 -6.85
N THR A 168 -14.91 -4.86 -7.63
CA THR A 168 -13.66 -5.53 -7.24
C THR A 168 -12.43 -4.83 -7.80
N ILE A 169 -12.43 -4.54 -9.10
CA ILE A 169 -11.29 -3.96 -9.82
C ILE A 169 -11.60 -2.63 -10.50
N GLY A 170 -12.90 -2.23 -10.56
CA GLY A 170 -13.34 -0.98 -11.15
C GLY A 170 -12.98 0.25 -10.32
N VAL A 171 -13.07 1.41 -10.94
CA VAL A 171 -12.88 2.72 -10.29
C VAL A 171 -14.09 3.01 -9.38
N ARG A 172 -13.86 3.65 -8.23
CA ARG A 172 -14.96 4.24 -7.45
C ARG A 172 -15.55 5.38 -8.27
N ASP A 173 -16.87 5.42 -8.36
CA ASP A 173 -17.56 6.55 -8.97
C ASP A 173 -17.45 7.76 -8.03
N VAL A 174 -17.19 8.95 -8.60
CA VAL A 174 -17.11 10.22 -7.84
C VAL A 174 -18.36 10.42 -6.98
N ALA A 175 -19.55 9.97 -7.47
CA ALA A 175 -20.80 10.00 -6.70
C ALA A 175 -20.75 9.10 -5.45
N GLN A 176 -20.03 7.97 -5.49
CA GLN A 176 -19.85 7.07 -4.34
C GLN A 176 -18.86 7.65 -3.32
N GLU A 177 -17.78 8.29 -3.78
CA GLU A 177 -16.84 8.99 -2.90
C GLU A 177 -17.52 10.14 -2.16
N MET A 178 -18.29 10.96 -2.86
CA MET A 178 -19.06 12.05 -2.25
C MET A 178 -20.09 11.54 -1.23
N GLN A 179 -20.72 10.39 -1.49
CA GLN A 179 -21.67 9.79 -0.53
C GLN A 179 -20.97 9.24 0.71
N ASP A 180 -19.80 8.62 0.56
CA ASP A 180 -19.04 8.08 1.68
C ASP A 180 -18.48 9.22 2.56
N GLU A 181 -18.02 10.30 1.96
CA GLU A 181 -17.57 11.50 2.68
C GLU A 181 -18.73 12.21 3.40
N THR A 182 -19.90 12.35 2.75
CA THR A 182 -21.08 12.98 3.36
C THR A 182 -21.64 12.12 4.50
N ARG A 183 -21.59 10.80 4.39
CA ARG A 183 -21.97 9.89 5.49
C ARG A 183 -21.01 10.01 6.67
N GLY A 184 -19.69 10.05 6.40
CA GLY A 184 -18.68 10.25 7.44
C GLY A 184 -18.86 11.57 8.18
N THR A 185 -19.10 12.65 7.45
CA THR A 185 -19.36 13.98 8.02
C THR A 185 -20.70 14.03 8.76
N GLY A 186 -21.74 13.37 8.26
CA GLY A 186 -23.06 13.28 8.91
C GLY A 186 -23.01 12.55 10.26
N VAL A 187 -22.22 11.49 10.37
CA VAL A 187 -21.99 10.78 11.63
C VAL A 187 -21.26 11.66 12.64
N LEU A 188 -20.22 12.39 12.22
CA LEU A 188 -19.49 13.31 13.10
C LEU A 188 -20.36 14.47 13.61
N ILE A 189 -21.24 15.00 12.76
CA ILE A 189 -22.19 16.06 13.14
C ILE A 189 -23.24 15.53 14.13
N ALA A 190 -23.77 14.33 13.91
CA ALA A 190 -24.72 13.68 14.80
C ALA A 190 -24.12 13.39 16.18
N ASP A 191 -22.86 12.91 16.23
CA ASP A 191 -22.13 12.61 17.46
C ASP A 191 -21.85 13.91 18.25
N SER A 192 -21.43 14.97 17.56
CA SER A 192 -21.20 16.29 18.17
C SER A 192 -22.49 17.01 18.63
N ALA A 193 -23.64 16.66 18.07
CA ALA A 193 -24.94 17.19 18.49
C ALA A 193 -25.47 16.45 19.72
N SER A 194 -25.21 15.15 19.82
CA SER A 194 -25.57 14.33 20.98
C SER A 194 -24.77 14.73 22.23
N ASP A 195 -23.49 15.02 22.08
CA ASP A 195 -22.60 15.46 23.18
C ASP A 195 -22.95 16.88 23.72
N ARG A 196 -23.60 17.70 22.91
CA ARG A 196 -24.08 19.03 23.31
C ARG A 196 -25.47 19.05 23.94
N GLY A 197 -26.18 17.94 23.95
CA GLY A 197 -27.53 17.81 24.51
C GLY A 197 -27.57 17.30 25.94
N GLU A 198 -26.42 16.95 26.53
CA GLU A 198 -26.30 16.41 27.91
C GLU A 198 -25.70 17.40 28.93
N HIS A 199 -25.72 18.70 28.64
CA HIS A 199 -25.30 19.75 29.61
C HIS A 199 -26.42 20.72 29.88
#